data_f66b57a78ed9cb815a58c514a0fa7a1e
#
_entry.id   f66b57a78ed9cb815a58c514a0fa7a1e
#
_cell.length_a   1.000
_cell.length_b   1.000
_cell.length_c   1.000
_cell.angle_alpha   90.00
_cell.angle_beta   90.00
_cell.angle_gamma   90.00
#
_symmetry.space_group_name_H-M   'P 1'
#
loop_
_entity.id
_entity.type
_entity.pdbx_description
1 polymer ?
#
loop_
_entity_poly.entity_id
_entity_poly.type
_entity_poly.pdbx_seq_one_letter_code
_entity_poly.pdbx_strand_id
1 'polypeptide(L)'
;MTLELKPISRESVRGALQKAERYRVINDPSSAESICLDVLTVEPGNQQALITLLLAITDQFAEGPTEGVRRAREVLPRLDDEYKRAYYGGIICERRAKAQLRPETPGSGEKAYYWLREGMSWYEKA
;
A
#
# COMPACT_ATOMS: atom_id res chain seq x y z
N MET A 1 -7.42 34.83 8.65
CA MET A 1 -8.01 33.79 7.83
C MET A 1 -7.03 32.68 7.65
N THR A 2 -7.32 31.60 8.25
CA THR A 2 -6.51 30.42 8.06
C THR A 2 -6.76 29.88 6.67
N LEU A 3 -5.70 29.77 5.91
CA LEU A 3 -5.72 29.00 4.67
C LEU A 3 -5.92 27.54 5.05
N GLU A 4 -7.12 27.21 5.46
CA GLU A 4 -7.45 25.83 5.68
C GLU A 4 -7.64 25.18 4.33
N LEU A 5 -6.84 24.16 4.10
CA LEU A 5 -7.14 23.21 3.06
C LEU A 5 -8.54 22.69 3.36
N LYS A 6 -9.51 23.08 2.55
CA LYS A 6 -10.86 22.58 2.74
C LYS A 6 -10.81 21.07 2.73
N PRO A 7 -11.37 20.43 3.75
CA PRO A 7 -11.47 18.98 3.71
C PRO A 7 -12.22 18.57 2.46
N ILE A 8 -11.73 17.51 1.82
CA ILE A 8 -12.39 16.92 0.66
C ILE A 8 -13.80 16.54 1.08
N SER A 9 -14.81 17.00 0.37
CA SER A 9 -16.19 16.59 0.64
C SER A 9 -16.40 15.12 0.30
N ARG A 10 -17.44 14.50 0.86
CA ARG A 10 -17.75 13.10 0.54
C ARG A 10 -17.92 12.85 -0.95
N GLU A 11 -18.46 13.82 -1.66
CA GLU A 11 -18.62 13.72 -3.11
C GLU A 11 -17.27 13.73 -3.81
N SER A 12 -16.32 14.50 -3.29
CA SER A 12 -14.98 14.60 -3.85
C SER A 12 -14.13 13.36 -3.55
N VAL A 13 -14.47 12.57 -2.53
CA VAL A 13 -13.72 11.38 -2.16
C VAL A 13 -13.66 10.37 -3.30
N ARG A 14 -14.80 10.10 -3.94
CA ARG A 14 -14.84 9.15 -5.05
C ARG A 14 -13.93 9.60 -6.20
N GLY A 15 -14.00 10.87 -6.57
CA GLY A 15 -13.12 11.42 -7.61
C GLY A 15 -11.66 11.38 -7.24
N ALA A 16 -11.35 11.67 -5.97
CA ALA A 16 -9.99 11.60 -5.48
C ALA A 16 -9.43 10.18 -5.56
N LEU A 17 -10.23 9.18 -5.17
CA LEU A 17 -9.79 7.79 -5.23
C LEU A 17 -9.59 7.31 -6.67
N GLN A 18 -10.44 7.72 -7.59
CA GLN A 18 -10.25 7.43 -9.02
C GLN A 18 -8.95 8.04 -9.54
N LYS A 19 -8.64 9.26 -9.11
CA LYS A 19 -7.42 9.94 -9.49
C LYS A 19 -6.20 9.22 -8.91
N ALA A 20 -6.28 8.77 -7.67
CA ALA A 20 -5.20 8.01 -7.04
C ALA A 20 -4.90 6.73 -7.83
N GLU A 21 -5.93 6.00 -8.25
CA GLU A 21 -5.74 4.81 -9.07
C GLU A 21 -5.08 5.11 -10.41
N ARG A 22 -5.46 6.22 -11.04
CA ARG A 22 -4.81 6.63 -12.29
C ARG A 22 -3.33 6.93 -12.09
N TYR A 23 -2.97 7.57 -10.98
CA TYR A 23 -1.57 7.84 -10.69
C TYR A 23 -0.77 6.55 -10.52
N ARG A 24 -1.36 5.53 -9.89
CA ARG A 24 -0.70 4.22 -9.81
C ARG A 24 -0.46 3.63 -11.20
N VAL A 25 -1.47 3.70 -12.06
CA VAL A 25 -1.40 3.15 -13.42
C VAL A 25 -0.30 3.82 -14.25
N ILE A 26 -0.11 5.12 -14.10
CA ILE A 26 0.94 5.84 -14.81
C ILE A 26 2.29 5.82 -14.09
N ASN A 27 2.41 4.94 -13.09
CA ASN A 27 3.65 4.75 -12.32
C ASN A 27 4.07 5.97 -11.51
N ASP A 28 3.08 6.63 -10.90
CA ASP A 28 3.33 7.72 -9.94
C ASP A 28 2.67 7.38 -8.60
N PRO A 29 3.20 6.36 -7.89
CA PRO A 29 2.59 5.92 -6.64
C PRO A 29 2.72 6.95 -5.51
N SER A 30 3.71 7.82 -5.57
CA SER A 30 3.89 8.88 -4.58
C SER A 30 2.69 9.83 -4.56
N SER A 31 2.22 10.23 -5.75
CA SER A 31 1.03 11.08 -5.86
C SER A 31 -0.23 10.34 -5.41
N ALA A 32 -0.34 9.07 -5.75
CA ALA A 32 -1.46 8.24 -5.31
C ALA A 32 -1.50 8.14 -3.78
N GLU A 33 -0.35 7.92 -3.15
CA GLU A 33 -0.24 7.85 -1.70
C GLU A 33 -0.72 9.15 -1.04
N SER A 34 -0.27 10.28 -1.56
CA SER A 34 -0.65 11.60 -1.03
C SER A 34 -2.16 11.81 -1.07
N ILE A 35 -2.80 11.45 -2.18
CA ILE A 35 -4.25 11.57 -2.32
C ILE A 35 -4.98 10.67 -1.32
N CYS A 36 -4.52 9.43 -1.15
CA CYS A 36 -5.14 8.52 -0.20
C CYS A 36 -5.03 9.03 1.23
N LEU A 37 -3.89 9.61 1.59
CA LEU A 37 -3.70 10.18 2.93
C LEU A 37 -4.68 11.34 3.16
N ASP A 38 -4.91 12.17 2.16
CA ASP A 38 -5.90 13.25 2.25
C ASP A 38 -7.31 12.71 2.45
N VAL A 39 -7.68 11.67 1.71
CA VAL A 39 -8.99 11.02 1.88
C VAL A 39 -9.13 10.46 3.29
N LEU A 40 -8.09 9.82 3.80
CA LEU A 40 -8.12 9.21 5.14
C LEU A 40 -8.15 10.24 6.26
N THR A 41 -7.77 11.49 5.99
CA THR A 41 -7.94 12.58 6.94
C THR A 41 -9.41 12.87 7.17
N VAL A 42 -10.23 12.75 6.12
CA VAL A 42 -11.67 13.01 6.18
C VAL A 42 -12.45 11.75 6.55
N GLU A 43 -12.06 10.61 6.01
CA GLU A 43 -12.70 9.31 6.24
C GLU A 43 -11.66 8.28 6.65
N PRO A 44 -11.25 8.26 7.93
CA PRO A 44 -10.16 7.36 8.37
C PRO A 44 -10.40 5.87 8.15
N GLY A 45 -11.67 5.48 8.07
CA GLY A 45 -12.06 4.09 7.85
C GLY A 45 -12.34 3.74 6.40
N ASN A 46 -12.10 4.64 5.46
CA ASN A 46 -12.40 4.39 4.05
C ASN A 46 -11.56 3.22 3.54
N GLN A 47 -12.21 2.08 3.29
CA GLN A 47 -11.51 0.84 2.93
C GLN A 47 -10.83 0.91 1.58
N GLN A 48 -11.44 1.55 0.60
CA GLN A 48 -10.82 1.72 -0.71
C GLN A 48 -9.56 2.58 -0.63
N ALA A 49 -9.60 3.65 0.17
CA ALA A 49 -8.44 4.50 0.39
C ALA A 49 -7.31 3.74 1.08
N LEU A 50 -7.63 2.92 2.08
CA LEU A 50 -6.64 2.10 2.77
C LEU A 50 -5.99 1.09 1.83
N ILE A 51 -6.78 0.43 1.00
CA ILE A 51 -6.26 -0.54 0.02
C ILE A 51 -5.38 0.15 -1.02
N THR A 52 -5.86 1.25 -1.58
CA THR A 52 -5.07 1.99 -2.58
C THR A 52 -3.78 2.54 -1.98
N LEU A 53 -3.84 3.03 -0.75
CA LEU A 53 -2.66 3.48 -0.02
C LEU A 53 -1.64 2.35 0.14
N LEU A 54 -2.10 1.20 0.61
CA LEU A 54 -1.24 0.03 0.79
C LEU A 54 -0.55 -0.35 -0.52
N LEU A 55 -1.32 -0.41 -1.61
CA LEU A 55 -0.77 -0.77 -2.91
C LEU A 55 0.21 0.29 -3.41
N ALA A 56 -0.08 1.58 -3.21
CA ALA A 56 0.83 2.65 -3.60
C ALA A 56 2.16 2.57 -2.83
N ILE A 57 2.10 2.21 -1.55
CA ILE A 57 3.31 2.00 -0.76
C ILE A 57 4.11 0.82 -1.30
N THR A 58 3.44 -0.30 -1.63
CA THR A 58 4.14 -1.47 -2.17
C THR A 58 4.75 -1.20 -3.55
N ASP A 59 4.13 -0.33 -4.33
CA ASP A 59 4.66 0.07 -5.65
C ASP A 59 6.02 0.77 -5.52
N GLN A 60 6.36 1.27 -4.33
CA GLN A 60 7.61 2.00 -4.08
C GLN A 60 8.69 1.16 -3.40
N PHE A 61 8.44 -0.12 -3.18
CA PHE A 61 9.39 -0.99 -2.46
C PHE A 61 10.76 -1.10 -3.14
N ALA A 62 10.80 -1.02 -4.46
CA ALA A 62 12.04 -1.13 -5.22
C ALA A 62 12.95 0.08 -5.03
N GLU A 63 12.41 1.21 -4.62
CA GLU A 63 13.14 2.49 -4.54
C GLU A 63 13.61 2.81 -3.13
N GLY A 64 13.12 2.08 -2.15
CA GLY A 64 13.33 2.48 -0.79
C GLY A 64 13.70 1.37 0.18
N PRO A 65 14.09 1.79 1.36
CA PRO A 65 14.44 0.89 2.45
C PRO A 65 13.21 0.21 3.05
N THR A 66 13.46 -0.62 4.04
CA THR A 66 12.46 -1.42 4.75
C THR A 66 11.33 -0.63 5.39
N GLU A 67 11.44 0.68 5.45
CA GLU A 67 10.42 1.59 5.98
C GLU A 67 9.07 1.41 5.29
N GLY A 68 9.08 1.18 3.96
CA GLY A 68 7.85 0.97 3.20
C GLY A 68 7.10 -0.27 3.64
N VAL A 69 7.82 -1.35 3.95
CA VAL A 69 7.20 -2.59 4.44
C VAL A 69 6.49 -2.36 5.77
N ARG A 70 7.15 -1.65 6.69
CA ARG A 70 6.57 -1.32 7.98
C ARG A 70 5.30 -0.49 7.82
N ARG A 71 5.35 0.52 6.98
CA ARG A 71 4.20 1.40 6.72
C ARG A 71 3.04 0.63 6.10
N ALA A 72 3.33 -0.26 5.13
CA ALA A 72 2.29 -1.08 4.52
C ALA A 72 1.65 -2.02 5.54
N ARG A 73 2.45 -2.63 6.42
CA ARG A 73 1.93 -3.51 7.46
C ARG A 73 1.07 -2.78 8.48
N GLU A 74 1.32 -1.50 8.73
CA GLU A 74 0.51 -0.70 9.64
C GLU A 74 -0.89 -0.45 9.10
N VAL A 75 -1.10 -0.56 7.79
CA VAL A 75 -2.41 -0.40 7.17
C VAL A 75 -3.28 -1.64 7.36
N LEU A 76 -2.68 -2.83 7.42
CA LEU A 76 -3.42 -4.10 7.50
C LEU A 76 -4.48 -4.14 8.60
N PRO A 77 -4.17 -3.80 9.86
CA PRO A 77 -5.18 -3.90 10.92
C PRO A 77 -6.34 -2.90 10.78
N ARG A 78 -6.19 -1.91 9.91
CA ARG A 78 -7.25 -0.94 9.63
C ARG A 78 -8.26 -1.45 8.62
N LEU A 79 -7.96 -2.54 7.90
CA LEU A 79 -8.91 -3.21 7.02
C LEU A 79 -9.91 -3.99 7.89
N ASP A 80 -11.19 -3.85 7.61
CA ASP A 80 -12.25 -4.44 8.43
C ASP A 80 -12.62 -5.86 8.03
N ASP A 81 -12.09 -6.35 6.92
CA ASP A 81 -12.39 -7.68 6.38
C ASP A 81 -11.17 -8.60 6.59
N GLU A 82 -11.39 -9.70 7.31
CA GLU A 82 -10.33 -10.67 7.61
C GLU A 82 -9.71 -11.26 6.35
N TYR A 83 -10.53 -11.58 5.36
CA TYR A 83 -10.04 -12.09 4.08
C TYR A 83 -9.12 -11.06 3.41
N LYS A 84 -9.53 -9.79 3.40
CA LYS A 84 -8.72 -8.73 2.79
C LYS A 84 -7.41 -8.52 3.55
N ARG A 85 -7.44 -8.59 4.88
CA ARG A 85 -6.20 -8.49 5.67
C ARG A 85 -5.20 -9.58 5.27
N ALA A 86 -5.67 -10.81 5.13
CA ALA A 86 -4.80 -11.92 4.73
C ALA A 86 -4.31 -11.77 3.30
N TYR A 87 -5.20 -11.40 2.38
CA TYR A 87 -4.85 -11.20 0.97
C TYR A 87 -3.78 -10.11 0.80
N TYR A 88 -4.01 -8.95 1.39
CA TYR A 88 -3.06 -7.84 1.24
C TYR A 88 -1.80 -8.05 2.06
N GLY A 89 -1.85 -8.81 3.14
CA GLY A 89 -0.64 -9.27 3.82
C GLY A 89 0.25 -10.08 2.89
N GLY A 90 -0.37 -10.97 2.10
CA GLY A 90 0.34 -11.74 1.08
C GLY A 90 0.93 -10.86 -0.02
N ILE A 91 0.16 -9.86 -0.47
CA ILE A 91 0.64 -8.91 -1.50
C ILE A 91 1.88 -8.18 -1.02
N ILE A 92 1.90 -7.70 0.22
CA ILE A 92 3.07 -7.01 0.79
C ILE A 92 4.30 -7.91 0.70
N CYS A 93 4.17 -9.16 1.13
CA CYS A 93 5.28 -10.11 1.12
C CYS A 93 5.75 -10.43 -0.29
N GLU A 94 4.82 -10.66 -1.21
CA GLU A 94 5.13 -10.95 -2.60
C GLU A 94 5.88 -9.78 -3.26
N ARG A 95 5.41 -8.57 -3.05
CA ARG A 95 6.05 -7.40 -3.64
C ARG A 95 7.41 -7.13 -3.02
N ARG A 96 7.56 -7.41 -1.73
CA ARG A 96 8.86 -7.30 -1.07
C ARG A 96 9.85 -8.31 -1.65
N ALA A 97 9.39 -9.55 -1.90
CA ALA A 97 10.23 -10.57 -2.51
C ALA A 97 10.73 -10.13 -3.89
N LYS A 98 9.84 -9.58 -4.71
CA LYS A 98 10.21 -9.09 -6.04
C LYS A 98 11.22 -7.95 -5.95
N ALA A 99 11.06 -7.05 -5.00
CA ALA A 99 11.99 -5.95 -4.80
C ALA A 99 13.37 -6.44 -4.37
N GLN A 100 13.44 -7.51 -3.57
CA GLN A 100 14.71 -8.10 -3.14
C GLN A 100 15.47 -8.75 -4.30
N LEU A 101 14.76 -9.26 -5.31
CA LEU A 101 15.41 -9.89 -6.46
C LEU A 101 15.99 -8.90 -7.45
N ARG A 102 15.52 -7.65 -7.45
CA ARG A 102 15.98 -6.64 -8.41
C ARG A 102 17.45 -6.26 -8.29
N PRO A 103 18.00 -5.97 -7.12
CA PRO A 103 19.43 -5.83 -7.00
C PRO A 103 20.02 -7.22 -6.81
N GLU A 104 20.78 -7.72 -7.79
CA GLU A 104 21.49 -8.97 -7.66
C GLU A 104 22.63 -8.82 -6.66
N THR A 105 22.29 -8.71 -5.39
CA THR A 105 23.26 -8.61 -4.31
C THR A 105 23.38 -9.95 -3.61
N PRO A 106 24.54 -10.28 -3.03
CA PRO A 106 24.68 -11.50 -2.25
C PRO A 106 23.60 -11.60 -1.18
N GLY A 107 22.92 -12.74 -1.12
CA GLY A 107 21.85 -12.99 -0.15
C GLY A 107 20.48 -12.50 -0.56
N SER A 108 20.34 -11.85 -1.72
CA SER A 108 19.03 -11.36 -2.18
C SER A 108 18.06 -12.50 -2.44
N GLY A 109 18.55 -13.64 -2.94
CA GLY A 109 17.71 -14.82 -3.19
C GLY A 109 17.15 -15.41 -1.90
N GLU A 110 17.93 -15.46 -0.83
CA GLU A 110 17.47 -15.96 0.47
C GLU A 110 16.40 -15.03 1.06
N LYS A 111 16.61 -13.73 0.97
CA LYS A 111 15.65 -12.74 1.44
C LYS A 111 14.34 -12.83 0.66
N ALA A 112 14.43 -12.97 -0.66
CA ALA A 112 13.24 -13.13 -1.50
C ALA A 112 12.49 -14.41 -1.13
N TYR A 113 13.20 -15.51 -0.90
CA TYR A 113 12.60 -16.78 -0.49
C TYR A 113 11.83 -16.63 0.82
N TYR A 114 12.42 -15.95 1.80
CA TYR A 114 11.76 -15.69 3.08
C TYR A 114 10.43 -14.96 2.87
N TRP A 115 10.44 -13.90 2.06
CA TRP A 115 9.24 -13.11 1.84
C TRP A 115 8.18 -13.88 1.05
N LEU A 116 8.58 -14.73 0.11
CA LEU A 116 7.65 -15.58 -0.62
C LEU A 116 6.97 -16.60 0.30
N ARG A 117 7.73 -17.19 1.20
CA ARG A 117 7.19 -18.12 2.20
C ARG A 117 6.20 -17.43 3.10
N GLU A 118 6.55 -16.24 3.57
CA GLU A 118 5.68 -15.41 4.40
C GLU A 118 4.39 -15.06 3.66
N GLY A 119 4.50 -14.70 2.38
CA GLY A 119 3.35 -14.39 1.53
C GLY A 119 2.42 -15.57 1.36
N MET A 120 2.97 -16.76 1.15
CA MET A 120 2.18 -17.98 1.05
C MET A 120 1.38 -18.24 2.34
N SER A 121 2.02 -18.01 3.49
CA SER A 121 1.36 -18.15 4.78
C SER A 121 0.16 -17.21 4.92
N TRP A 122 0.30 -15.97 4.45
CA TRP A 122 -0.80 -15.01 4.47
C TRP A 122 -1.94 -15.45 3.55
N TYR A 123 -1.62 -15.92 2.33
CA TYR A 123 -2.63 -16.35 1.38
C TYR A 123 -3.39 -17.59 1.88
N GLU A 124 -2.74 -18.48 2.60
CA GLU A 124 -3.40 -19.64 3.19
C GLU A 124 -4.49 -19.26 4.20
N LYS A 125 -4.35 -18.10 4.84
CA LYS A 125 -5.34 -17.57 5.77
C LYS A 125 -6.53 -16.91 5.07
N ALA A 126 -6.38 -16.61 3.80
CA ALA A 126 -7.42 -15.92 3.03
C ALA A 126 -8.59 -16.85 2.60
#